data_b547da26136678d2ea4e2c3435087399
#
_entry.id   b547da26136678d2ea4e2c3435087399
#
_cell.length_a   1.000
_cell.length_b   1.000
_cell.length_c   1.000
_cell.angle_alpha   90.00
_cell.angle_beta   90.00
_cell.angle_gamma   90.00
#
_symmetry.space_group_name_H-M   'P 1'
#
loop_
_entity.id
_entity.type
_entity.pdbx_description
1 polymer ?
#
loop_
_entity_poly.entity_id
_entity_poly.type
_entity_poly.pdbx_seq_one_letter_code
_entity_poly.pdbx_strand_id
1 'polypeptide(L)'
;MCSSDLFRMYHKLSGMTGTAETEAGELWDIYKLDVVVIPTNRPIARNDMNDRVYKTKREKYKAVIEEIEKMVAAGRPVLVGTTSVEISEMLSKMQIGRAHV
;
A
#
# COMPACT_ATOMS: atom_id res chain seq x y z
N MET A 1 1.16 29.17 2.36
CA MET A 1 0.02 28.90 1.44
C MET A 1 -0.38 27.44 1.57
N CYS A 2 -1.64 27.18 1.80
CA CYS A 2 -2.16 25.80 1.84
C CYS A 2 -2.09 25.17 0.46
N SER A 3 -1.81 23.88 0.34
CA SER A 3 -1.76 23.17 -0.94
C SER A 3 -3.08 23.26 -1.72
N SER A 4 -4.21 23.31 -1.03
CA SER A 4 -5.52 23.51 -1.64
C SER A 4 -5.66 24.85 -2.37
N ASP A 5 -5.07 25.91 -1.85
CA ASP A 5 -5.09 27.24 -2.48
C ASP A 5 -4.26 27.25 -3.76
N LEU A 6 -3.13 26.55 -3.78
CA LEU A 6 -2.30 26.40 -4.96
C LEU A 6 -3.07 25.70 -6.11
N PHE A 7 -3.73 24.60 -5.83
CA PHE A 7 -4.49 23.84 -6.85
C PHE A 7 -5.67 24.64 -7.40
N ARG A 8 -6.30 25.48 -6.59
CA ARG A 8 -7.41 26.34 -7.02
C ARG A 8 -7.01 27.46 -7.98
N MET A 9 -5.71 27.76 -8.12
CA MET A 9 -5.19 28.75 -9.06
C MET A 9 -5.21 28.28 -10.52
N TYR A 10 -5.31 26.99 -10.77
CA TYR A 10 -5.33 26.45 -12.14
C TYR A 10 -6.73 26.50 -12.76
N HIS A 11 -6.79 26.89 -14.03
CA HIS A 11 -8.06 26.91 -14.78
C HIS A 11 -8.61 25.51 -15.04
N LYS A 12 -7.71 24.56 -15.27
CA LYS A 12 -8.04 23.15 -15.45
C LYS A 12 -7.25 22.33 -14.43
N LEU A 13 -7.95 21.53 -13.65
CA LEU A 13 -7.36 20.66 -12.67
C LEU A 13 -8.00 19.29 -12.78
N SER A 14 -7.17 18.27 -12.87
CA SER A 14 -7.61 16.87 -12.88
C SER A 14 -6.57 15.97 -12.26
N GLY A 15 -6.98 14.79 -11.84
CA GLY A 15 -6.10 13.80 -11.26
C GLY A 15 -6.65 12.40 -11.40
N MET A 16 -5.81 11.41 -11.15
CA MET A 16 -6.20 10.02 -11.11
C MET A 16 -5.72 9.39 -9.79
N THR A 17 -6.59 8.67 -9.14
CA THR A 17 -6.30 7.99 -7.88
C THR A 17 -7.19 6.76 -7.72
N GLY A 18 -6.74 5.79 -6.94
CA GLY A 18 -7.54 4.61 -6.59
C GLY A 18 -8.50 4.80 -5.41
N THR A 19 -8.52 5.99 -4.77
CA THR A 19 -9.24 6.21 -3.50
C THR A 19 -10.15 7.44 -3.48
N ALA A 20 -10.48 8.02 -4.62
CA ALA A 20 -11.25 9.27 -4.68
C ALA A 20 -12.76 9.09 -4.48
N GLU A 21 -13.32 7.91 -4.71
CA GLU A 21 -14.77 7.69 -4.65
C GLU A 21 -15.36 8.00 -3.28
N THR A 22 -14.71 7.59 -2.21
CA THR A 22 -15.15 7.84 -0.82
C THR A 22 -15.06 9.31 -0.42
N GLU A 23 -14.26 10.11 -1.12
CA GLU A 23 -13.99 11.52 -0.85
C GLU A 23 -14.56 12.46 -1.92
N ALA A 24 -15.47 11.95 -2.74
CA ALA A 24 -16.06 12.71 -3.83
C ALA A 24 -16.72 14.02 -3.37
N GLY A 25 -17.39 14.00 -2.22
CA GLY A 25 -18.01 15.19 -1.64
C GLY A 25 -16.99 16.27 -1.29
N GLU A 26 -15.89 15.91 -0.68
CA GLU A 26 -14.81 16.84 -0.33
C GLU A 26 -14.14 17.44 -1.58
N LEU A 27 -13.86 16.62 -2.57
CA LEU A 27 -13.29 17.07 -3.82
C LEU A 27 -14.20 18.06 -4.56
N TRP A 28 -15.50 17.85 -4.48
CA TRP A 28 -16.46 18.79 -5.02
C TRP A 28 -16.52 20.10 -4.24
N ASP A 29 -16.58 20.03 -2.91
CA ASP A 29 -16.69 21.21 -2.05
C ASP A 29 -15.47 22.13 -2.13
N ILE A 30 -14.27 21.56 -2.19
CA ILE A 30 -13.00 22.33 -2.20
C ILE A 30 -12.62 22.75 -3.61
N TYR A 31 -12.63 21.83 -4.57
CA TYR A 31 -12.06 22.04 -5.91
C TYR A 31 -13.10 22.08 -7.02
N LYS A 32 -14.35 21.79 -6.75
CA LYS A 32 -15.40 21.62 -7.76
C LYS A 32 -15.05 20.55 -8.80
N LEU A 33 -14.37 19.50 -8.36
CA LEU A 33 -14.02 18.36 -9.18
C LEU A 33 -15.05 17.25 -9.02
N ASP A 34 -15.47 16.72 -10.15
CA ASP A 34 -16.35 15.56 -10.21
C ASP A 34 -15.52 14.28 -10.23
N VAL A 35 -16.04 13.23 -9.62
CA VAL A 35 -15.37 11.93 -9.55
C VAL A 35 -16.08 10.95 -10.48
N VAL A 36 -15.33 10.43 -11.44
CA VAL A 36 -15.81 9.40 -12.36
C VAL A 36 -15.10 8.10 -12.06
N VAL A 37 -15.85 7.09 -11.70
CA VAL A 37 -15.31 5.75 -11.39
C VAL A 37 -15.17 4.96 -12.69
N ILE A 38 -13.94 4.61 -13.04
CA ILE A 38 -13.65 3.81 -14.23
C ILE A 38 -13.54 2.35 -13.78
N PRO A 39 -14.40 1.46 -14.29
CA PRO A 39 -14.33 0.04 -13.92
C PRO A 39 -13.06 -0.62 -14.44
N THR A 40 -12.61 -1.66 -13.74
CA THR A 40 -11.43 -2.43 -14.15
C THR A 40 -11.70 -3.18 -15.46
N ASN A 41 -10.67 -3.27 -16.31
CA ASN A 41 -10.76 -4.00 -17.57
C ASN A 41 -10.96 -5.50 -17.38
N ARG A 42 -10.36 -6.06 -16.34
CA ARG A 42 -10.46 -7.50 -15.99
C ARG A 42 -10.98 -7.66 -14.57
N PRO A 43 -11.59 -8.80 -14.24
CA PRO A 43 -11.99 -9.10 -12.86
C PRO A 43 -10.82 -8.99 -11.89
N ILE A 44 -11.08 -8.50 -10.69
CA ILE A 44 -10.07 -8.39 -9.64
C ILE A 44 -9.67 -9.80 -9.20
N ALA A 45 -8.39 -10.14 -9.40
CA ALA A 45 -7.83 -11.43 -8.97
C ALA A 45 -7.20 -11.37 -7.56
N ARG A 46 -7.18 -10.19 -6.94
CA ARG A 46 -6.62 -9.98 -5.61
C ARG A 46 -7.46 -10.69 -4.55
N ASN A 47 -6.79 -11.42 -3.69
CA ASN A 47 -7.39 -12.04 -2.51
C ASN A 47 -6.76 -11.44 -1.25
N ASP A 48 -7.53 -10.62 -0.54
CA ASP A 48 -7.09 -10.02 0.71
C ASP A 48 -7.31 -11.01 1.86
N MET A 49 -6.22 -11.38 2.50
CA MET A 49 -6.24 -12.29 3.65
C MET A 49 -6.54 -11.50 4.94
N ASN A 50 -7.04 -12.19 5.95
CA ASN A 50 -7.29 -11.58 7.25
C ASN A 50 -6.00 -11.15 7.93
N ASP A 51 -6.07 -10.07 8.69
CA ASP A 51 -4.97 -9.58 9.51
C ASP A 51 -4.59 -10.60 10.57
N ARG A 52 -3.29 -10.73 10.79
CA ARG A 52 -2.74 -11.56 11.87
C ARG A 52 -2.18 -10.69 12.97
N VAL A 53 -2.64 -10.90 14.19
CA VAL A 53 -2.23 -10.13 15.38
C VAL A 53 -1.31 -10.97 16.24
N TYR A 54 -0.19 -10.39 16.69
CA TYR A 54 0.82 -11.03 17.52
C TYR A 54 1.01 -10.28 18.82
N LYS A 55 1.35 -10.99 19.89
CA LYS A 55 1.61 -10.39 21.21
C LYS A 55 2.90 -9.59 21.25
N THR A 56 3.94 -10.06 20.58
CA THR A 56 5.25 -9.42 20.57
C THR A 56 5.71 -9.09 19.14
N LYS A 57 6.54 -8.05 19.01
CA LYS A 57 7.17 -7.71 17.74
C LYS A 57 8.07 -8.83 17.22
N ARG A 58 8.74 -9.54 18.09
CA ARG A 58 9.61 -10.65 17.74
C ARG A 58 8.85 -11.79 17.07
N GLU A 59 7.71 -12.18 17.62
CA GLU A 59 6.82 -13.18 17.01
C GLU A 59 6.30 -12.72 15.65
N LYS A 60 5.91 -11.47 15.56
CA LYS A 60 5.46 -10.87 14.30
C LYS A 60 6.53 -10.98 13.22
N TYR A 61 7.76 -10.55 13.49
CA TYR A 61 8.84 -10.59 12.50
C TYR A 61 9.23 -12.00 12.10
N LYS A 62 9.24 -12.93 13.06
CA LYS A 62 9.47 -14.33 12.76
C LYS A 62 8.41 -14.89 11.80
N ALA A 63 7.14 -14.61 12.07
CA ALA A 63 6.04 -15.04 11.21
C ALA A 63 6.10 -14.41 9.81
N VAL A 64 6.48 -13.14 9.71
CA VAL A 64 6.69 -12.45 8.41
C VAL A 64 7.77 -13.16 7.59
N ILE A 65 8.90 -13.48 8.20
CA ILE A 65 10.00 -14.16 7.51
C ILE A 65 9.59 -15.56 7.06
N GLU A 66 8.91 -16.33 7.89
CA GLU A 66 8.39 -17.64 7.53
C GLU A 66 7.40 -17.58 6.34
N GLU A 67 6.54 -16.59 6.32
CA GLU A 67 5.58 -16.40 5.22
C GLU A 67 6.29 -16.02 3.92
N ILE A 68 7.31 -15.17 4.00
CA ILE A 68 8.14 -14.81 2.84
C ILE A 68 8.85 -16.04 2.28
N GLU A 69 9.44 -16.87 3.14
CA GLU A 69 10.11 -18.10 2.73
C GLU A 69 9.15 -19.06 2.00
N LYS A 70 7.92 -19.19 2.49
CA LYS A 70 6.89 -20.01 1.83
C LYS A 70 6.53 -19.47 0.45
N MET A 71 6.36 -18.15 0.33
CA MET A 71 6.00 -17.53 -0.95
C MET A 71 7.13 -17.64 -1.97
N VAL A 72 8.38 -17.45 -1.53
CA VAL A 72 9.56 -17.61 -2.39
C VAL A 72 9.72 -19.06 -2.85
N ALA A 73 9.50 -20.03 -1.96
CA ALA A 73 9.52 -21.45 -2.30
C ALA A 73 8.44 -21.82 -3.33
N ALA A 74 7.29 -21.13 -3.29
CA ALA A 74 6.23 -21.26 -4.28
C ALA A 74 6.50 -20.53 -5.61
N GLY A 75 7.65 -19.85 -5.74
CA GLY A 75 8.02 -19.09 -6.93
C GLY A 75 7.28 -17.74 -7.07
N ARG A 76 6.72 -17.21 -6.02
CA ARG A 76 5.98 -15.95 -6.03
C ARG A 76 6.87 -14.78 -5.57
N PRO A 77 6.84 -13.64 -6.27
CA PRO A 77 7.48 -12.42 -5.77
C PRO A 77 6.72 -11.89 -4.55
N VAL A 78 7.46 -11.34 -3.59
CA VAL A 78 6.90 -10.81 -2.35
C VAL A 78 7.30 -9.34 -2.18
N LEU A 79 6.31 -8.47 -1.98
CA LEU A 79 6.52 -7.08 -1.62
C LEU A 79 6.23 -6.91 -0.13
N VAL A 80 7.21 -6.41 0.61
CA VAL A 80 7.11 -6.19 2.06
C VAL A 80 7.09 -4.70 2.34
N GLY A 81 5.95 -4.21 2.87
CA GLY A 81 5.81 -2.83 3.33
C GLY A 81 6.09 -2.70 4.83
N THR A 82 6.79 -1.65 5.22
CA THR A 82 7.07 -1.33 6.63
C THR A 82 6.73 0.12 6.94
N THR A 83 6.56 0.44 8.22
CA THR A 83 6.25 1.79 8.67
C THR A 83 7.47 2.69 8.87
N SER A 84 8.67 2.13 8.89
CA SER A 84 9.91 2.88 9.02
C SER A 84 11.07 2.23 8.27
N VAL A 85 12.07 3.05 7.93
CA VAL A 85 13.31 2.58 7.28
C VAL A 85 14.08 1.62 8.18
N GLU A 86 14.14 1.89 9.48
CA GLU A 86 14.82 1.05 10.47
C GLU A 86 14.28 -0.38 10.50
N ILE A 87 12.97 -0.54 10.48
CA ILE A 87 12.30 -1.84 10.43
C ILE A 87 12.62 -2.55 9.11
N SER A 88 12.61 -1.81 8.00
CA SER A 88 12.93 -2.35 6.68
C SER A 88 14.35 -2.90 6.62
N GLU A 89 15.32 -2.15 7.11
CA GLU A 89 16.71 -2.58 7.18
C GLU A 89 16.91 -3.79 8.10
N MET A 90 16.25 -3.81 9.23
CA MET A 90 16.30 -4.93 10.17
C MET A 90 15.76 -6.21 9.54
N LEU A 91 14.61 -6.15 8.89
CA LEU A 91 14.02 -7.29 8.20
C LEU A 91 14.90 -7.75 7.04
N SER A 92 15.49 -6.83 6.28
CA SER A 92 16.43 -7.16 5.20
C SER A 92 17.64 -7.92 5.72
N LYS A 93 18.24 -7.48 6.81
CA LYS A 93 19.38 -8.19 7.46
C LYS A 93 19.00 -9.58 7.95
N MET A 94 17.80 -9.73 8.51
CA MET A 94 17.32 -11.05 8.96
C MET A 94 17.08 -12.01 7.79
N GLN A 95 16.72 -11.50 6.62
CA GLN A 95 16.51 -12.30 5.42
C GLN A 95 17.80 -12.68 4.70
N ILE A 96 18.80 -11.78 4.64
CA ILE A 96 20.08 -12.03 3.97
C ILE A 96 20.77 -13.26 4.53
N GLY A 97 20.67 -13.52 5.83
CA GLY A 97 21.21 -14.72 6.47
C GLY A 97 20.50 -16.02 6.09
N ARG A 98 19.31 -15.96 5.47
CA ARG A 98 18.48 -17.13 5.12
C ARG A 98 18.26 -17.32 3.62
N ALA A 99 18.44 -16.26 2.83
CA ALA A 99 18.17 -16.28 1.39
C ALA A 99 19.27 -16.94 0.53
N HIS A 100 20.32 -17.41 1.14
CA HIS A 100 21.42 -18.11 0.48
C HIS A 100 21.35 -19.63 0.60
N VAL A 101 20.16 -20.13 0.68
CA VAL A 101 19.93 -21.58 0.64
C VAL A 101 19.43 -21.98 -0.74
#